data_3ea4674639089e4882539973634c218d
#
_entry.id   3ea4674639089e4882539973634c218d
#
_cell.length_a   1.000
_cell.length_b   1.000
_cell.length_c   1.000
_cell.angle_alpha   90.00
_cell.angle_beta   90.00
_cell.angle_gamma   90.00
#
_symmetry.space_group_name_H-M   'P 1'
#
loop_
_entity.id
_entity.type
_entity.pdbx_description
1 polymer ?
#
loop_
_entity_poly.entity_id
_entity_poly.type
_entity_poly.pdbx_seq_one_letter_code
_entity_poly.pdbx_strand_id
1 'polypeptide(L)'
;MGESRTIDEGSGQPSIQERLFPTLRCFGCGPANPKGLRLRSFPAEGWVVARFAPWPEHDNGLGYLNGGIIATVLDCHSAAVVLLEAERNNWTAPVGVPLPYVTAGLDLRYLRPSPLGEAVELRGVAVSANESEIVADVELLWEGKTRAAASARWKRWLPR
;
A
#
# COMPACT_ATOMS: atom_id res chain seq x y z
N MET A 1 -22.75 -14.84 -2.60
CA MET A 1 -22.91 -13.39 -2.40
C MET A 1 -21.92 -12.97 -1.35
N GLY A 2 -20.78 -12.42 -1.78
CA GLY A 2 -19.76 -11.90 -0.88
C GLY A 2 -20.23 -10.57 -0.31
N GLU A 3 -20.36 -10.49 1.01
CA GLU A 3 -20.59 -9.25 1.72
C GLU A 3 -19.44 -8.28 1.37
N SER A 4 -19.79 -7.16 0.76
CA SER A 4 -18.92 -6.00 0.64
C SER A 4 -18.61 -5.52 2.05
N ARG A 5 -17.47 -5.96 2.60
CA ARG A 5 -16.97 -5.41 3.86
C ARG A 5 -16.51 -3.99 3.55
N THR A 6 -17.32 -3.03 3.92
CA THR A 6 -16.97 -1.61 3.94
C THR A 6 -15.67 -1.46 4.73
N ILE A 7 -14.63 -0.95 4.07
CA ILE A 7 -13.41 -0.50 4.76
C ILE A 7 -13.87 0.66 5.63
N ASP A 8 -13.88 0.44 6.94
CA ASP A 8 -14.35 1.44 7.90
C ASP A 8 -13.29 2.54 8.08
N GLU A 9 -13.30 3.51 7.18
CA GLU A 9 -12.53 4.75 7.35
C GLU A 9 -13.08 5.61 8.51
N GLY A 10 -14.21 5.22 9.09
CA GLY A 10 -14.92 5.96 10.15
C GLY A 10 -14.60 5.54 11.57
N SER A 11 -13.80 4.48 11.78
CA SER A 11 -13.53 3.96 13.13
C SER A 11 -12.65 4.86 14.01
N GLY A 12 -12.07 5.94 13.46
CA GLY A 12 -11.14 6.81 14.19
C GLY A 12 -9.80 6.14 14.53
N GLN A 13 -9.56 4.91 14.07
CA GLN A 13 -8.30 4.22 14.31
C GLN A 13 -7.20 4.73 13.37
N PRO A 14 -5.95 4.85 13.87
CA PRO A 14 -4.84 5.23 13.03
C PRO A 14 -4.54 4.12 12.01
N SER A 15 -4.17 4.53 10.80
CA SER A 15 -3.64 3.62 9.78
C SER A 15 -2.31 2.99 10.23
N ILE A 16 -1.88 1.94 9.54
CA ILE A 16 -0.56 1.35 9.73
C ILE A 16 0.53 2.43 9.60
N GLN A 17 0.41 3.30 8.59
CA GLN A 17 1.35 4.39 8.35
C GLN A 17 1.41 5.40 9.50
N GLU A 18 0.26 5.85 9.99
CA GLU A 18 0.19 6.80 11.10
C GLU A 18 0.71 6.21 12.41
N ARG A 19 0.52 4.92 12.60
CA ARG A 19 0.94 4.21 13.82
C ARG A 19 2.43 3.88 13.82
N LEU A 20 2.98 3.37 12.69
CA LEU A 20 4.35 2.84 12.65
C LEU A 20 5.39 3.89 12.23
N PHE A 21 5.02 4.85 11.37
CA PHE A 21 5.95 5.86 10.85
C PHE A 21 5.28 7.22 10.58
N PRO A 22 4.75 7.85 11.64
CA PRO A 22 3.95 9.08 11.52
C PRO A 22 4.70 10.27 10.93
N THR A 23 6.03 10.28 11.00
CA THR A 23 6.89 11.38 10.49
C THR A 23 7.41 11.13 9.07
N LEU A 24 7.06 10.00 8.46
CA LEU A 24 7.51 9.64 7.12
C LEU A 24 6.96 10.62 6.08
N ARG A 25 7.82 11.04 5.15
CA ARG A 25 7.49 11.96 4.05
C ARG A 25 7.40 11.27 2.69
N CYS A 26 7.15 9.96 2.64
CA CYS A 26 6.94 9.23 1.39
C CYS A 26 5.82 9.89 0.57
N PHE A 27 6.03 10.07 -0.73
CA PHE A 27 5.02 10.64 -1.62
C PHE A 27 3.72 9.82 -1.64
N GLY A 28 3.83 8.50 -1.66
CA GLY A 28 2.64 7.64 -1.76
C GLY A 28 1.88 7.46 -0.44
N CYS A 29 2.58 7.32 0.69
CA CYS A 29 1.94 6.94 1.96
C CYS A 29 2.43 7.69 3.19
N GLY A 30 3.34 8.65 3.05
CA GLY A 30 3.89 9.39 4.19
C GLY A 30 2.85 10.28 4.86
N PRO A 31 2.51 10.05 6.13
CA PRO A 31 1.56 10.90 6.85
C PRO A 31 2.02 12.36 6.96
N ALA A 32 3.33 12.57 6.95
CA ALA A 32 3.96 13.90 7.10
C ALA A 32 4.19 14.63 5.77
N ASN A 33 3.82 14.05 4.61
CA ASN A 33 3.95 14.73 3.32
C ASN A 33 2.63 15.43 2.95
N PRO A 34 2.55 16.77 3.05
CA PRO A 34 1.30 17.50 2.80
C PRO A 34 0.87 17.47 1.32
N LYS A 35 1.78 17.18 0.39
CA LYS A 35 1.54 17.09 -1.06
C LYS A 35 1.53 15.65 -1.58
N GLY A 36 1.64 14.67 -0.70
CA GLY A 36 1.62 13.26 -1.06
C GLY A 36 0.20 12.70 -1.23
N LEU A 37 0.12 11.47 -1.71
CA LEU A 37 -1.14 10.76 -1.87
C LEU A 37 -1.77 10.37 -0.53
N ARG A 38 -0.96 10.23 0.51
CA ARG A 38 -1.36 9.90 1.89
C ARG A 38 -2.20 8.64 1.97
N LEU A 39 -1.79 7.60 1.26
CA LEU A 39 -2.45 6.30 1.33
C LEU A 39 -2.48 5.81 2.78
N ARG A 40 -3.66 5.38 3.21
CA ARG A 40 -3.89 4.83 4.55
C ARG A 40 -4.30 3.37 4.42
N SER A 41 -3.53 2.50 5.06
CA SER A 41 -3.75 1.05 5.04
C SER A 41 -4.09 0.55 6.43
N PHE A 42 -4.99 -0.44 6.50
CA PHE A 42 -5.53 -0.97 7.75
C PHE A 42 -5.47 -2.48 7.77
N PRO A 43 -5.17 -3.10 8.94
CA PRO A 43 -5.29 -4.54 9.07
C PRO A 43 -6.77 -4.96 8.99
N ALA A 44 -7.02 -6.07 8.30
CA ALA A 44 -8.32 -6.72 8.24
C ALA A 44 -8.12 -8.23 8.41
N GLU A 45 -9.21 -8.99 8.53
CA GLU A 45 -9.12 -10.44 8.65
C GLU A 45 -8.54 -11.04 7.36
N GLY A 46 -7.34 -11.61 7.46
CA GLY A 46 -6.62 -12.24 6.34
C GLY A 46 -5.99 -11.28 5.32
N TRP A 47 -6.15 -9.95 5.48
CA TRP A 47 -5.67 -8.96 4.54
C TRP A 47 -5.17 -7.68 5.21
N VAL A 48 -4.40 -6.90 4.48
CA VAL A 48 -4.25 -5.47 4.70
C VAL A 48 -5.06 -4.77 3.61
N VAL A 49 -5.87 -3.81 3.97
CA VAL A 49 -6.81 -3.14 3.06
C VAL A 49 -6.62 -1.64 3.06
N ALA A 50 -6.92 -1.00 1.94
CA ALA A 50 -6.92 0.44 1.81
C ALA A 50 -7.99 0.89 0.81
N ARG A 51 -8.34 2.16 0.89
CA ARG A 51 -9.18 2.85 -0.10
C ARG A 51 -8.42 4.07 -0.59
N PHE A 52 -8.37 4.27 -1.89
CA PHE A 52 -7.71 5.39 -2.52
C PHE A 52 -8.70 6.15 -3.42
N ALA A 53 -8.87 7.44 -3.16
CA ALA A 53 -9.68 8.33 -3.99
C ALA A 53 -8.76 9.14 -4.90
N PRO A 54 -8.70 8.86 -6.21
CA PRO A 54 -7.87 9.61 -7.14
C PRO A 54 -8.28 11.09 -7.23
N TRP A 55 -7.30 11.95 -7.48
CA TRP A 55 -7.54 13.34 -7.84
C TRP A 55 -7.72 13.47 -9.35
N PRO A 56 -8.38 14.53 -9.86
CA PRO A 56 -8.51 14.76 -11.29
C PRO A 56 -7.16 14.80 -12.03
N GLU A 57 -6.10 15.28 -11.37
CA GLU A 57 -4.75 15.40 -11.90
C GLU A 57 -4.04 14.05 -12.05
N HIS A 58 -4.59 12.98 -11.49
CA HIS A 58 -4.07 11.61 -11.65
C HIS A 58 -4.50 10.95 -12.98
N ASP A 59 -4.97 11.75 -13.93
CA ASP A 59 -5.43 11.32 -15.25
C ASP A 59 -4.27 10.79 -16.11
N ASN A 60 -4.50 9.70 -16.82
CA ASN A 60 -3.58 9.16 -17.82
C ASN A 60 -3.67 9.86 -19.18
N GLY A 61 -4.49 10.91 -19.31
CA GLY A 61 -4.79 11.61 -20.56
C GLY A 61 -5.99 11.06 -21.33
N LEU A 62 -6.58 9.96 -20.85
CA LEU A 62 -7.74 9.29 -21.46
C LEU A 62 -8.93 9.19 -20.51
N GLY A 63 -8.88 9.89 -19.37
CA GLY A 63 -9.96 9.86 -18.36
C GLY A 63 -9.89 8.68 -17.40
N TYR A 64 -8.78 7.95 -17.35
CA TYR A 64 -8.54 6.85 -16.44
C TYR A 64 -7.38 7.15 -15.48
N LEU A 65 -7.30 6.38 -14.41
CA LEU A 65 -6.22 6.50 -13.44
C LEU A 65 -4.85 6.19 -14.07
N ASN A 66 -3.91 7.11 -13.90
CA ASN A 66 -2.55 7.01 -14.43
C ASN A 66 -1.82 5.77 -13.90
N GLY A 67 -1.14 5.03 -14.78
CA GLY A 67 -0.43 3.81 -14.44
C GLY A 67 0.69 4.01 -13.43
N GLY A 68 1.37 5.15 -13.44
CA GLY A 68 2.40 5.50 -12.45
C GLY A 68 1.81 5.74 -11.06
N ILE A 69 0.62 6.34 -10.96
CA ILE A 69 -0.11 6.48 -9.69
C ILE A 69 -0.55 5.11 -9.17
N ILE A 70 -1.05 4.23 -10.03
CA ILE A 70 -1.37 2.84 -9.67
C ILE A 70 -0.13 2.14 -9.10
N ALA A 71 1.03 2.25 -9.77
CA ALA A 71 2.28 1.68 -9.29
C ALA A 71 2.66 2.24 -7.92
N THR A 72 2.54 3.54 -7.71
CA THR A 72 2.83 4.20 -6.43
C THR A 72 1.96 3.68 -5.29
N VAL A 73 0.65 3.59 -5.49
CA VAL A 73 -0.25 3.14 -4.42
C VAL A 73 -0.10 1.64 -4.14
N LEU A 74 0.19 0.82 -5.14
CA LEU A 74 0.48 -0.61 -4.93
C LEU A 74 1.81 -0.83 -4.22
N ASP A 75 2.86 -0.09 -4.58
CA ASP A 75 4.14 -0.13 -3.87
C ASP A 75 3.95 0.27 -2.40
N CYS A 76 3.31 1.39 -2.13
CA CYS A 76 3.06 1.88 -0.78
C CYS A 76 2.11 0.99 0.03
N HIS A 77 1.11 0.36 -0.61
CA HIS A 77 0.26 -0.61 0.06
C HIS A 77 1.04 -1.87 0.44
N SER A 78 1.93 -2.33 -0.44
CA SER A 78 2.83 -3.45 -0.12
C SER A 78 3.77 -3.12 1.05
N ALA A 79 4.22 -1.86 1.17
CA ALA A 79 4.97 -1.40 2.33
C ALA A 79 4.21 -1.62 3.64
N ALA A 80 2.93 -1.26 3.66
CA ALA A 80 2.09 -1.46 4.85
C ALA A 80 1.96 -2.95 5.21
N VAL A 81 1.81 -3.83 4.23
CA VAL A 81 1.79 -5.29 4.42
C VAL A 81 3.10 -5.77 5.05
N VAL A 82 4.22 -5.36 4.47
CA VAL A 82 5.57 -5.76 4.88
C VAL A 82 5.89 -5.27 6.29
N LEU A 83 5.56 -4.02 6.60
CA LEU A 83 5.86 -3.43 7.90
C LEU A 83 5.00 -3.98 9.01
N LEU A 84 3.74 -4.32 8.72
CA LEU A 84 2.88 -5.03 9.66
C LEU A 84 3.41 -6.45 9.94
N GLU A 85 3.88 -7.16 8.92
CA GLU A 85 4.50 -8.49 9.06
C GLU A 85 5.79 -8.41 9.86
N ALA A 86 6.64 -7.42 9.58
CA ALA A 86 7.86 -7.18 10.33
C ALA A 86 7.59 -6.89 11.81
N GLU A 87 6.57 -6.09 12.11
CA GLU A 87 6.15 -5.81 13.49
C GLU A 87 5.71 -7.09 14.22
N ARG A 88 4.90 -7.93 13.57
CA ARG A 88 4.41 -9.19 14.14
C ARG A 88 5.54 -10.17 14.48
N ASN A 89 6.64 -10.10 13.74
CA ASN A 89 7.82 -10.95 13.93
C ASN A 89 8.94 -10.26 14.75
N ASN A 90 8.72 -9.06 15.26
CA ASN A 90 9.73 -8.24 15.97
C ASN A 90 10.97 -7.90 15.13
N TRP A 91 10.82 -7.81 13.83
CA TRP A 91 11.88 -7.36 12.89
C TRP A 91 11.85 -5.83 12.75
N THR A 92 11.99 -5.15 13.86
CA THR A 92 11.89 -3.68 13.93
C THR A 92 13.09 -2.98 13.28
N ALA A 93 12.91 -1.71 12.97
CA ALA A 93 14.00 -0.88 12.47
C ALA A 93 15.07 -0.67 13.56
N PRO A 94 16.37 -0.65 13.18
CA PRO A 94 17.41 -0.19 14.08
C PRO A 94 17.15 1.26 14.54
N VAL A 95 17.72 1.64 15.67
CA VAL A 95 17.60 3.01 16.21
C VAL A 95 18.08 4.02 15.16
N GLY A 96 17.26 5.04 14.89
CA GLY A 96 17.55 6.10 13.93
C GLY A 96 17.22 5.75 12.46
N VAL A 97 16.71 4.55 12.18
CA VAL A 97 16.29 4.12 10.84
C VAL A 97 14.76 4.24 10.75
N PRO A 98 14.23 5.07 9.84
CA PRO A 98 12.77 5.28 9.76
C PRO A 98 12.00 4.08 9.23
N LEU A 99 12.60 3.27 8.36
CA LEU A 99 11.97 2.07 7.78
C LEU A 99 12.95 0.90 7.81
N PRO A 100 12.51 -0.30 8.27
CA PRO A 100 13.38 -1.48 8.32
C PRO A 100 13.56 -2.18 6.97
N TYR A 101 12.75 -1.85 5.97
CA TYR A 101 12.75 -2.46 4.64
C TYR A 101 12.60 -1.41 3.54
N VAL A 102 13.12 -1.74 2.36
CA VAL A 102 12.96 -0.93 1.14
C VAL A 102 12.52 -1.81 -0.02
N THR A 103 11.78 -1.23 -0.97
CA THR A 103 11.38 -1.92 -2.19
C THR A 103 12.61 -2.32 -3.00
N ALA A 104 12.72 -3.61 -3.33
CA ALA A 104 13.78 -4.17 -4.15
C ALA A 104 13.27 -4.68 -5.51
N GLY A 105 11.97 -4.83 -5.65
CA GLY A 105 11.33 -5.23 -6.92
C GLY A 105 9.83 -5.09 -6.84
N LEU A 106 9.23 -4.73 -7.97
CA LEU A 106 7.79 -4.64 -8.14
C LEU A 106 7.43 -5.22 -9.51
N ASP A 107 6.82 -6.40 -9.51
CA ASP A 107 6.27 -7.03 -10.71
C ASP A 107 4.79 -6.67 -10.80
N LEU A 108 4.48 -5.69 -11.64
CA LEU A 108 3.16 -5.07 -11.76
C LEU A 108 2.51 -5.42 -13.10
N ARG A 109 1.23 -5.81 -13.04
CA ARG A 109 0.38 -6.07 -14.21
C ARG A 109 -0.85 -5.19 -14.19
N TYR A 110 -1.10 -4.52 -15.31
CA TYR A 110 -2.32 -3.77 -15.54
C TYR A 110 -3.30 -4.67 -16.30
N LEU A 111 -4.41 -5.01 -15.66
CA LEU A 111 -5.39 -5.97 -16.23
C LEU A 111 -6.54 -5.25 -16.92
N ARG A 112 -6.96 -4.10 -16.39
CA ARG A 112 -8.08 -3.29 -16.91
C ARG A 112 -7.88 -1.83 -16.54
N PRO A 113 -8.45 -0.88 -17.31
CA PRO A 113 -8.46 0.52 -16.91
C PRO A 113 -9.11 0.71 -15.55
N SER A 114 -8.54 1.58 -14.72
CA SER A 114 -9.08 1.95 -13.40
C SER A 114 -9.78 3.30 -13.49
N PRO A 115 -10.88 3.50 -12.75
CA PRO A 115 -11.60 4.77 -12.81
C PRO A 115 -10.78 5.92 -12.23
N LEU A 116 -11.00 7.13 -12.74
CA LEU A 116 -10.41 8.35 -12.23
C LEU A 116 -11.33 9.04 -11.20
N GLY A 117 -12.62 9.08 -11.47
CA GLY A 117 -13.61 9.83 -10.68
C GLY A 117 -14.17 9.08 -9.46
N GLU A 118 -13.72 7.88 -9.19
CA GLU A 118 -14.22 7.03 -8.11
C GLU A 118 -13.08 6.45 -7.28
N ALA A 119 -13.36 6.17 -6.01
CA ALA A 119 -12.39 5.50 -5.16
C ALA A 119 -12.20 4.04 -5.58
N VAL A 120 -10.95 3.59 -5.48
CA VAL A 120 -10.55 2.19 -5.70
C VAL A 120 -10.17 1.56 -4.37
N GLU A 121 -10.28 0.25 -4.29
CA GLU A 121 -9.90 -0.53 -3.13
C GLU A 121 -8.55 -1.20 -3.37
N LEU A 122 -7.76 -1.34 -2.31
CA LEU A 122 -6.52 -2.12 -2.33
C LEU A 122 -6.60 -3.22 -1.27
N ARG A 123 -6.03 -4.35 -1.58
CA ARG A 123 -5.81 -5.42 -0.61
C ARG A 123 -4.45 -6.05 -0.83
N GLY A 124 -3.85 -6.54 0.25
CA GLY A 124 -2.55 -7.16 0.20
C GLY A 124 -2.32 -8.15 1.31
N VAL A 125 -1.39 -9.07 1.07
CA VAL A 125 -1.01 -10.12 2.00
C VAL A 125 0.47 -10.47 1.81
N ALA A 126 1.18 -10.76 2.91
CA ALA A 126 2.52 -11.33 2.83
C ALA A 126 2.43 -12.79 2.39
N VAL A 127 3.17 -13.16 1.34
CA VAL A 127 3.18 -14.53 0.79
C VAL A 127 4.44 -15.28 1.15
N SER A 128 5.52 -14.58 1.48
CA SER A 128 6.74 -15.16 2.03
C SER A 128 7.43 -14.14 2.91
N ALA A 129 7.99 -14.57 4.03
CA ALA A 129 8.62 -13.65 4.98
C ALA A 129 9.77 -14.33 5.74
N ASN A 130 10.91 -13.66 5.76
CA ASN A 130 12.00 -13.84 6.70
C ASN A 130 12.62 -12.47 7.00
N GLU A 131 13.51 -12.39 7.96
CA GLU A 131 14.06 -11.11 8.41
C GLU A 131 14.81 -10.34 7.30
N SER A 132 15.41 -11.04 6.34
CA SER A 132 16.16 -10.42 5.24
C SER A 132 15.28 -9.97 4.07
N GLU A 133 14.14 -10.62 3.86
CA GLU A 133 13.27 -10.39 2.71
C GLU A 133 11.82 -10.75 3.02
N ILE A 134 10.91 -9.89 2.60
CA ILE A 134 9.46 -10.13 2.64
C ILE A 134 8.89 -9.90 1.25
N VAL A 135 8.03 -10.79 0.79
CA VAL A 135 7.30 -10.67 -0.47
C VAL A 135 5.81 -10.49 -0.16
N ALA A 136 5.21 -9.45 -0.72
CA ALA A 136 3.80 -9.16 -0.59
C ALA A 136 3.11 -9.17 -1.95
N ASP A 137 1.96 -9.81 -2.03
CA ASP A 137 1.05 -9.70 -3.17
C ASP A 137 -0.02 -8.66 -2.86
N VAL A 138 -0.24 -7.75 -3.79
CA VAL A 138 -1.18 -6.63 -3.64
C VAL A 138 -2.03 -6.47 -4.90
N GLU A 139 -3.26 -6.04 -4.72
CA GLU A 139 -4.21 -5.82 -5.81
C GLU A 139 -4.92 -4.49 -5.64
N LEU A 140 -5.25 -3.86 -6.77
CA LEU A 140 -6.15 -2.73 -6.86
C LEU A 140 -7.44 -3.20 -7.52
N LEU A 141 -8.58 -2.93 -6.86
CA LEU A 141 -9.90 -3.38 -7.29
C LEU A 141 -10.86 -2.21 -7.45
N TRP A 142 -11.78 -2.37 -8.37
CA TRP A 142 -12.94 -1.51 -8.53
C TRP A 142 -14.15 -2.35 -8.89
N GLU A 143 -15.26 -2.12 -8.19
CA GLU A 143 -16.49 -2.92 -8.31
C GLU A 143 -16.21 -4.44 -8.18
N GLY A 144 -15.36 -4.82 -7.23
CA GLY A 144 -15.00 -6.22 -6.96
C GLY A 144 -14.13 -6.89 -8.01
N LYS A 145 -13.68 -6.15 -9.04
CA LYS A 145 -12.82 -6.68 -10.12
C LYS A 145 -11.41 -6.13 -10.01
N THR A 146 -10.42 -7.03 -10.04
CA THR A 146 -9.00 -6.66 -10.06
C THR A 146 -8.68 -5.86 -11.34
N ARG A 147 -8.15 -4.67 -11.16
CA ARG A 147 -7.71 -3.76 -12.22
C ARG A 147 -6.22 -3.82 -12.45
N ALA A 148 -5.46 -3.95 -11.36
CA ALA A 148 -4.02 -4.13 -11.37
C ALA A 148 -3.61 -5.04 -10.22
N ALA A 149 -2.52 -5.77 -10.40
CA ALA A 149 -1.95 -6.65 -9.39
C ALA A 149 -0.43 -6.59 -9.42
N ALA A 150 0.19 -6.69 -8.26
CA ALA A 150 1.64 -6.69 -8.16
C ALA A 150 2.13 -7.69 -7.12
N SER A 151 3.33 -8.23 -7.38
CA SER A 151 4.16 -8.90 -6.40
C SER A 151 5.32 -7.99 -6.06
N ALA A 152 5.43 -7.60 -4.81
CA ALA A 152 6.44 -6.66 -4.31
C ALA A 152 7.45 -7.39 -3.43
N ARG A 153 8.73 -7.23 -3.77
CA ARG A 153 9.84 -7.78 -3.01
C ARG A 153 10.51 -6.68 -2.19
N TRP A 154 10.58 -6.86 -0.88
CA TRP A 154 11.15 -5.92 0.07
C TRP A 154 12.37 -6.53 0.75
N LYS A 155 13.47 -5.78 0.79
CA LYS A 155 14.72 -6.20 1.41
C LYS A 155 14.97 -5.43 2.69
N ARG A 156 15.58 -6.12 3.67
CA ARG A 156 16.04 -5.48 4.89
C ARG A 156 16.96 -4.30 4.56
N TRP A 157 16.68 -3.15 5.11
CA TRP A 157 17.49 -1.96 4.95
C TRP A 157 18.34 -1.72 6.20
N LEU A 158 19.65 -1.74 6.01
CA LEU A 158 20.63 -1.38 7.03
C LEU A 158 21.43 -0.21 6.48
N PRO A 159 21.45 0.97 7.16
CA PRO A 159 22.28 2.07 6.74
C PRO A 159 23.76 1.67 6.82
N ARG A 160 24.53 2.12 5.85
CA ARG A 160 26.00 1.96 5.84
C ARG A 160 26.66 3.02 6.69
#